data_c2d0f6a3dc42869ffe9392f521a3603a
#
_entry.id   c2d0f6a3dc42869ffe9392f521a3603a
#
_cell.length_a   1.000
_cell.length_b   1.000
_cell.length_c   1.000
_cell.angle_alpha   90.00
_cell.angle_beta   90.00
_cell.angle_gamma   90.00
#
_symmetry.space_group_name_H-M   'P 1'
#
loop_
_entity.id
_entity.type
_entity.pdbx_description
1 polymer ?
#
loop_
_entity_poly.entity_id
_entity_poly.type
_entity_poly.pdbx_seq_one_letter_code
_entity_poly.pdbx_strand_id
1 'polypeptide(L)'
;ANGLDMGSIGAVFITHEHTDHCSALRVLAKRYGFKVYSSLGTLNALRAGNKLDPNTDADVITDEVVIGNMRVQRIDTPHDAAESCCYRVTAPDGKSALIATDMGVMLPDVRTAAEQSDFVVLESNHDINMLKNGFYPYPLKQRILSNRGHLSNEACAKELVNLVEKGTLRLMLGH
;
A
#
# COMPACT_ATOMS: atom_id res chain seq x y z
N ALA A 1 4.08 -21.79 3.99
CA ALA A 1 3.66 -21.46 2.63
C ALA A 1 2.22 -21.92 2.46
N ASN A 2 1.33 -21.03 2.02
CA ASN A 2 -0.13 -21.27 1.96
C ASN A 2 -0.55 -22.07 0.71
N GLY A 3 0.37 -22.83 0.08
CA GLY A 3 0.08 -23.65 -1.10
C GLY A 3 -0.22 -22.86 -2.38
N LEU A 4 0.05 -21.55 -2.41
CA LEU A 4 -0.13 -20.73 -3.61
C LEU A 4 1.00 -21.02 -4.61
N ASP A 5 0.62 -21.28 -5.86
CA ASP A 5 1.58 -21.37 -6.96
C ASP A 5 1.96 -19.96 -7.42
N MET A 6 3.23 -19.59 -7.24
CA MET A 6 3.76 -18.30 -7.69
C MET A 6 3.69 -18.13 -9.21
N GLY A 7 3.66 -19.24 -9.97
CA GLY A 7 3.50 -19.20 -11.42
C GLY A 7 2.09 -18.79 -11.88
N SER A 8 1.09 -18.86 -11.00
CA SER A 8 -0.29 -18.44 -11.30
C SER A 8 -0.53 -16.94 -11.09
N ILE A 9 0.44 -16.20 -10.57
CA ILE A 9 0.33 -14.75 -10.35
C ILE A 9 0.47 -14.02 -11.70
N GLY A 10 -0.60 -13.42 -12.18
CA GLY A 10 -0.61 -12.67 -13.43
C GLY A 10 -0.15 -11.22 -13.29
N ALA A 11 -0.38 -10.61 -12.13
CA ALA A 11 -0.06 -9.20 -11.88
C ALA A 11 0.40 -8.95 -10.45
N VAL A 12 1.28 -7.96 -10.28
CA VAL A 12 1.74 -7.46 -8.98
C VAL A 12 1.59 -5.94 -8.97
N PHE A 13 1.03 -5.41 -7.90
CA PHE A 13 0.80 -3.98 -7.71
C PHE A 13 1.76 -3.45 -6.65
N ILE A 14 2.56 -2.43 -7.01
CA ILE A 14 3.53 -1.81 -6.10
C ILE A 14 3.01 -0.46 -5.65
N THR A 15 2.95 -0.26 -4.35
CA THR A 15 2.46 0.98 -3.73
C THR A 15 3.47 2.12 -3.87
N HIS A 16 4.74 1.84 -3.61
CA HIS A 16 5.85 2.79 -3.71
C HIS A 16 7.23 2.06 -3.75
N GLU A 17 8.30 2.81 -3.98
CA GLU A 17 9.64 2.28 -4.25
C GLU A 17 10.50 1.98 -3.01
N HIS A 18 10.02 2.11 -1.78
CA HIS A 18 10.83 1.79 -0.60
C HIS A 18 11.22 0.31 -0.55
N THR A 19 12.37 0.03 0.04
CA THR A 19 13.02 -1.28 -0.09
C THR A 19 12.22 -2.41 0.56
N ASP A 20 11.58 -2.17 1.66
CA ASP A 20 10.71 -3.11 2.39
C ASP A 20 9.48 -3.55 1.58
N HIS A 21 9.06 -2.74 0.59
CA HIS A 21 7.94 -3.07 -0.32
C HIS A 21 8.38 -3.74 -1.63
N CYS A 22 9.64 -3.57 -2.06
CA CYS A 22 10.04 -3.97 -3.40
C CYS A 22 11.41 -4.67 -3.49
N SER A 23 12.03 -5.08 -2.37
CA SER A 23 13.37 -5.69 -2.37
C SER A 23 13.50 -6.94 -3.24
N ALA A 24 12.47 -7.76 -3.34
CA ALA A 24 12.44 -8.98 -4.13
C ALA A 24 11.87 -8.80 -5.54
N LEU A 25 11.30 -7.63 -5.86
CA LEU A 25 10.52 -7.40 -7.08
C LEU A 25 11.27 -7.79 -8.35
N ARG A 26 12.50 -7.29 -8.52
CA ARG A 26 13.32 -7.55 -9.71
C ARG A 26 13.56 -9.04 -9.96
N VAL A 27 13.87 -9.78 -8.89
CA VAL A 27 14.15 -11.23 -8.98
C VAL A 27 12.86 -12.00 -9.27
N LEU A 28 11.76 -11.67 -8.59
CA LEU A 28 10.49 -12.35 -8.75
C LEU A 28 9.87 -12.07 -10.11
N ALA A 29 9.86 -10.82 -10.58
CA ALA A 29 9.35 -10.45 -11.90
C ALA A 29 10.10 -11.19 -13.02
N LYS A 30 11.46 -11.26 -12.94
CA LYS A 30 12.26 -12.02 -13.89
C LYS A 30 11.97 -13.53 -13.86
N ARG A 31 11.73 -14.07 -12.65
CA ARG A 31 11.53 -15.53 -12.47
C ARG A 31 10.14 -15.99 -12.91
N TYR A 32 9.11 -15.22 -12.62
CA TYR A 32 7.72 -15.64 -12.80
C TYR A 32 7.00 -14.93 -13.95
N GLY A 33 7.56 -13.87 -14.49
CA GLY A 33 7.02 -13.19 -15.67
C GLY A 33 5.71 -12.46 -15.44
N PHE A 34 5.33 -12.14 -14.19
CA PHE A 34 4.12 -11.38 -13.90
C PHE A 34 4.27 -9.92 -14.36
N LYS A 35 3.16 -9.31 -14.72
CA LYS A 35 3.10 -7.90 -15.05
C LYS A 35 3.12 -7.03 -13.79
N VAL A 36 3.86 -5.92 -13.81
CA VAL A 36 3.95 -4.99 -12.69
C VAL A 36 3.10 -3.75 -12.97
N TYR A 37 2.26 -3.37 -12.01
CA TYR A 37 1.47 -2.15 -12.05
C TYR A 37 1.88 -1.21 -10.92
N SER A 38 2.03 0.08 -11.22
CA SER A 38 2.24 1.12 -10.22
C SER A 38 1.96 2.51 -10.80
N SER A 39 2.09 3.57 -9.99
CA SER A 39 2.12 4.95 -10.48
C SER A 39 3.33 5.20 -11.40
N LEU A 40 3.25 6.25 -12.21
CA LEU A 40 4.37 6.62 -13.09
C LEU A 40 5.63 6.97 -12.30
N GLY A 41 5.48 7.76 -11.22
CA GLY A 41 6.60 8.17 -10.37
C GLY A 41 7.28 6.96 -9.70
N THR A 42 6.49 6.03 -9.17
CA THR A 42 7.01 4.79 -8.56
C THR A 42 7.74 3.91 -9.58
N LEU A 43 7.18 3.70 -10.78
CA LEU A 43 7.85 2.90 -11.83
C LEU A 43 9.19 3.53 -12.25
N ASN A 44 9.24 4.85 -12.38
CA ASN A 44 10.48 5.57 -12.70
C ASN A 44 11.51 5.43 -11.58
N ALA A 45 11.10 5.58 -10.32
CA ALA A 45 11.97 5.42 -9.16
C ALA A 45 12.49 3.99 -9.01
N LEU A 46 11.65 2.97 -9.25
CA LEU A 46 12.05 1.56 -9.25
C LEU A 46 13.11 1.24 -10.31
N ARG A 47 12.95 1.79 -11.53
CA ARG A 47 13.93 1.63 -12.62
C ARG A 47 15.23 2.36 -12.30
N ALA A 48 15.16 3.61 -11.87
CA ALA A 48 16.33 4.41 -11.47
C ALA A 48 17.11 3.75 -10.30
N GLY A 49 16.40 3.17 -9.33
CA GLY A 49 16.98 2.43 -8.20
C GLY A 49 17.39 0.99 -8.52
N ASN A 50 17.33 0.55 -9.79
CA ASN A 50 17.65 -0.82 -10.23
C ASN A 50 16.82 -1.92 -9.54
N LYS A 51 15.62 -1.56 -9.06
CA LYS A 51 14.66 -2.47 -8.40
C LYS A 51 13.67 -3.10 -9.36
N LEU A 52 13.58 -2.57 -10.59
CA LEU A 52 12.80 -3.11 -11.71
C LEU A 52 13.68 -3.15 -12.95
N ASP A 53 13.70 -4.30 -13.64
CA ASP A 53 14.46 -4.44 -14.89
C ASP A 53 13.75 -3.61 -16.01
N PRO A 54 14.49 -2.89 -16.88
CA PRO A 54 13.89 -2.13 -17.98
C PRO A 54 13.00 -2.96 -18.91
N ASN A 55 13.30 -4.27 -19.05
CA ASN A 55 12.54 -5.19 -19.89
C ASN A 55 11.36 -5.87 -19.17
N THR A 56 11.14 -5.60 -17.88
CA THR A 56 9.98 -6.12 -17.17
C THR A 56 8.71 -5.52 -17.75
N ASP A 57 7.72 -6.37 -18.07
CA ASP A 57 6.39 -5.92 -18.47
C ASP A 57 5.75 -5.13 -17.30
N ALA A 58 5.58 -3.83 -17.51
CA ALA A 58 5.08 -2.93 -16.48
C ALA A 58 4.24 -1.80 -17.09
N ASP A 59 3.06 -1.58 -16.50
CA ASP A 59 2.13 -0.52 -16.91
C ASP A 59 1.85 0.47 -15.77
N VAL A 60 1.56 1.69 -16.17
CA VAL A 60 1.08 2.74 -15.27
C VAL A 60 -0.41 2.52 -14.99
N ILE A 61 -0.78 2.53 -13.70
CA ILE A 61 -2.16 2.63 -13.28
C ILE A 61 -2.41 4.05 -12.77
N THR A 62 -3.32 4.78 -13.42
CA THR A 62 -3.75 6.14 -13.00
C THR A 62 -4.89 6.07 -11.99
N ASP A 63 -5.96 5.39 -12.32
CA ASP A 63 -7.15 5.27 -11.47
C ASP A 63 -7.48 3.80 -11.19
N GLU A 64 -7.74 3.02 -12.24
CA GLU A 64 -8.26 1.67 -12.12
C GLU A 64 -7.82 0.79 -13.29
N VAL A 65 -7.70 -0.52 -13.01
CA VAL A 65 -7.47 -1.53 -14.03
C VAL A 65 -8.28 -2.79 -13.71
N VAL A 66 -8.68 -3.52 -14.74
CA VAL A 66 -9.33 -4.83 -14.62
C VAL A 66 -8.34 -5.91 -15.02
N ILE A 67 -8.05 -6.84 -14.12
CA ILE A 67 -7.18 -7.99 -14.35
C ILE A 67 -8.02 -9.28 -14.21
N GLY A 68 -8.23 -9.94 -15.32
CA GLY A 68 -9.20 -11.03 -15.37
C GLY A 68 -10.60 -10.51 -15.00
N ASN A 69 -11.14 -11.00 -13.89
CA ASN A 69 -12.44 -10.56 -13.36
C ASN A 69 -12.32 -9.69 -12.09
N MET A 70 -11.12 -9.28 -11.74
CA MET A 70 -10.86 -8.44 -10.56
C MET A 70 -10.64 -6.99 -10.99
N ARG A 71 -11.23 -6.06 -10.25
CA ARG A 71 -11.01 -4.63 -10.42
C ARG A 71 -10.02 -4.16 -9.37
N VAL A 72 -9.00 -3.42 -9.77
CA VAL A 72 -8.01 -2.82 -8.89
C VAL A 72 -8.03 -1.32 -9.06
N GLN A 73 -8.38 -0.61 -8.01
CA GLN A 73 -8.41 0.85 -7.94
C GLN A 73 -7.16 1.34 -7.22
N ARG A 74 -6.48 2.32 -7.80
CA ARG A 74 -5.37 3.05 -7.19
C ARG A 74 -5.91 4.28 -6.46
N ILE A 75 -5.39 4.56 -5.26
CA ILE A 75 -5.75 5.74 -4.45
C ILE A 75 -4.45 6.33 -3.90
N ASP A 76 -4.25 7.63 -4.07
CA ASP A 76 -3.03 8.31 -3.60
C ASP A 76 -2.92 8.30 -2.09
N THR A 77 -1.70 8.10 -1.59
CA THR A 77 -1.37 8.19 -0.15
C THR A 77 -0.31 9.25 0.09
N PRO A 78 -0.38 9.97 1.23
CA PRO A 78 0.62 10.98 1.58
C PRO A 78 1.81 10.30 2.25
N HIS A 79 2.79 9.89 1.44
CA HIS A 79 4.04 9.30 1.93
C HIS A 79 5.25 9.97 1.30
N ASP A 80 6.43 9.80 1.90
CA ASP A 80 7.68 10.39 1.43
C ASP A 80 8.36 9.54 0.34
N ALA A 81 7.59 9.18 -0.66
CA ALA A 81 7.98 8.44 -1.85
C ALA A 81 7.72 9.25 -3.12
N ALA A 82 8.13 8.74 -4.28
CA ALA A 82 8.01 9.45 -5.56
C ALA A 82 6.56 9.72 -5.95
N GLU A 83 5.67 8.73 -5.79
CA GLU A 83 4.23 8.83 -6.07
C GLU A 83 3.51 7.66 -5.42
N SER A 84 3.39 7.69 -4.07
CA SER A 84 2.83 6.60 -3.29
C SER A 84 1.32 6.46 -3.44
N CYS A 85 0.83 5.23 -3.35
CA CYS A 85 -0.58 4.92 -3.42
C CYS A 85 -0.91 3.67 -2.59
N CYS A 86 -2.18 3.46 -2.32
CA CYS A 86 -2.75 2.21 -1.87
C CYS A 86 -3.68 1.61 -2.93
N TYR A 87 -4.11 0.37 -2.72
CA TYR A 87 -4.96 -0.33 -3.67
C TYR A 87 -6.20 -0.90 -3.01
N ARG A 88 -7.35 -0.67 -3.65
CA ARG A 88 -8.60 -1.36 -3.36
C ARG A 88 -8.86 -2.39 -4.45
N VAL A 89 -9.01 -3.64 -4.05
CA VAL A 89 -9.28 -4.76 -4.95
C VAL A 89 -10.73 -5.20 -4.77
N THR A 90 -11.47 -5.30 -5.86
CA THR A 90 -12.86 -5.80 -5.87
C THR A 90 -12.92 -7.09 -6.67
N ALA A 91 -13.42 -8.14 -6.04
CA ALA A 91 -13.62 -9.46 -6.65
C ALA A 91 -14.91 -9.52 -7.46
N PRO A 92 -15.10 -10.54 -8.32
CA PRO A 92 -16.29 -10.68 -9.17
C PRO A 92 -17.63 -10.79 -8.41
N ASP A 93 -17.59 -11.27 -7.17
CA ASP A 93 -18.77 -11.37 -6.28
C ASP A 93 -19.10 -10.04 -5.56
N GLY A 94 -18.37 -8.97 -5.89
CA GLY A 94 -18.51 -7.64 -5.29
C GLY A 94 -17.76 -7.45 -3.98
N LYS A 95 -17.17 -8.51 -3.40
CA LYS A 95 -16.33 -8.37 -2.20
C LYS A 95 -15.09 -7.55 -2.48
N SER A 96 -14.73 -6.71 -1.53
CA SER A 96 -13.60 -5.79 -1.71
C SER A 96 -12.67 -5.73 -0.51
N ALA A 97 -11.40 -5.50 -0.80
CA ALA A 97 -10.35 -5.32 0.18
C ALA A 97 -9.54 -4.06 -0.12
N LEU A 98 -9.27 -3.24 0.89
CA LEU A 98 -8.32 -2.14 0.82
C LEU A 98 -7.06 -2.51 1.62
N ILE A 99 -5.89 -2.24 1.06
CA ILE A 99 -4.60 -2.34 1.75
C ILE A 99 -3.99 -0.95 1.74
N ALA A 100 -3.99 -0.28 2.89
CA ALA A 100 -3.57 1.11 3.06
C ALA A 100 -2.53 1.20 4.18
N THR A 101 -1.27 1.17 3.79
CA THR A 101 -0.10 1.36 4.64
C THR A 101 0.74 2.53 4.12
N ASP A 102 1.69 2.99 4.92
CA ASP A 102 2.63 4.05 4.54
C ASP A 102 1.92 5.36 4.22
N MET A 103 1.32 5.93 5.26
CA MET A 103 0.69 7.24 5.19
C MET A 103 0.71 7.91 6.57
N GLY A 104 1.15 9.15 6.63
CA GLY A 104 1.18 9.91 7.90
C GLY A 104 -0.21 10.41 8.34
N VAL A 105 -1.16 10.47 7.42
CA VAL A 105 -2.55 10.88 7.66
C VAL A 105 -3.49 10.22 6.66
N MET A 106 -4.68 9.84 7.09
CA MET A 106 -5.69 9.23 6.21
C MET A 106 -6.40 10.32 5.40
N LEU A 107 -6.14 10.33 4.08
CA LEU A 107 -6.80 11.26 3.15
C LEU A 107 -8.29 10.91 2.96
N PRO A 108 -9.14 11.89 2.56
CA PRO A 108 -10.57 11.66 2.33
C PRO A 108 -10.86 10.52 1.34
N ASP A 109 -10.08 10.40 0.25
CA ASP A 109 -10.30 9.38 -0.76
C ASP A 109 -9.94 7.97 -0.24
N VAL A 110 -8.88 7.85 0.57
CA VAL A 110 -8.52 6.60 1.25
C VAL A 110 -9.62 6.20 2.24
N ARG A 111 -10.15 7.18 3.01
CA ARG A 111 -11.25 6.94 3.95
C ARG A 111 -12.51 6.47 3.23
N THR A 112 -12.89 7.13 2.13
CA THR A 112 -14.04 6.74 1.32
C THR A 112 -13.88 5.31 0.78
N ALA A 113 -12.70 4.96 0.28
CA ALA A 113 -12.42 3.62 -0.20
C ALA A 113 -12.45 2.57 0.93
N ALA A 114 -11.98 2.93 2.13
CA ALA A 114 -12.04 2.07 3.31
C ALA A 114 -13.48 1.79 3.76
N GLU A 115 -14.31 2.83 3.84
CA GLU A 115 -15.75 2.73 4.18
C GLU A 115 -16.53 1.85 3.19
N GLN A 116 -16.09 1.79 1.94
CA GLN A 116 -16.69 0.97 0.87
C GLN A 116 -16.08 -0.43 0.75
N SER A 117 -15.19 -0.83 1.67
CA SER A 117 -14.49 -2.12 1.62
C SER A 117 -14.99 -3.08 2.69
N ASP A 118 -15.14 -4.38 2.32
CA ASP A 118 -15.52 -5.44 3.26
C ASP A 118 -14.35 -5.81 4.19
N PHE A 119 -13.11 -5.65 3.71
CA PHE A 119 -11.89 -5.92 4.45
C PHE A 119 -10.90 -4.77 4.30
N VAL A 120 -10.35 -4.27 5.39
CA VAL A 120 -9.37 -3.17 5.40
C VAL A 120 -8.14 -3.58 6.18
N VAL A 121 -6.98 -3.48 5.55
CA VAL A 121 -5.68 -3.47 6.22
C VAL A 121 -5.27 -2.02 6.37
N LEU A 122 -5.15 -1.56 7.62
CA LEU A 122 -4.80 -0.18 7.92
C LEU A 122 -3.49 -0.12 8.71
N GLU A 123 -2.65 0.87 8.41
CA GLU A 123 -1.41 1.11 9.13
C GLU A 123 -1.65 1.43 10.61
N SER A 124 -0.86 0.80 11.49
CA SER A 124 -0.78 1.10 12.92
C SER A 124 0.68 1.01 13.34
N ASN A 125 1.45 2.05 13.05
CA ASN A 125 2.91 1.97 12.99
C ASN A 125 3.60 2.19 14.35
N HIS A 126 3.18 3.18 15.11
CA HIS A 126 3.91 3.58 16.31
C HIS A 126 3.03 4.19 17.41
N ASP A 127 3.44 3.98 18.65
CA ASP A 127 3.02 4.80 19.79
C ASP A 127 3.82 6.10 19.79
N ILE A 128 3.12 7.23 19.89
CA ILE A 128 3.72 8.58 19.82
C ILE A 128 4.72 8.81 20.94
N ASN A 129 4.42 8.37 22.18
CA ASN A 129 5.28 8.58 23.34
C ASN A 129 6.51 7.68 23.29
N MET A 130 6.33 6.41 22.90
CA MET A 130 7.46 5.49 22.70
C MET A 130 8.40 6.00 21.61
N LEU A 131 7.86 6.50 20.48
CA LEU A 131 8.67 7.07 19.41
C LEU A 131 9.44 8.31 19.89
N LYS A 132 8.77 9.25 20.56
CA LYS A 132 9.41 10.50 21.05
C LYS A 132 10.52 10.20 22.05
N ASN A 133 10.35 9.25 22.96
CA ASN A 133 11.30 8.89 24.00
C ASN A 133 12.29 7.79 23.61
N GLY A 134 12.09 7.14 22.45
CA GLY A 134 12.93 6.06 21.96
C GLY A 134 14.31 6.52 21.46
N PHE A 135 15.14 5.57 21.02
CA PHE A 135 16.54 5.81 20.64
C PHE A 135 16.73 6.36 19.22
N TYR A 136 15.68 6.49 18.43
CA TYR A 136 15.81 7.00 17.06
C TYR A 136 16.34 8.43 17.02
N PRO A 137 17.21 8.77 16.05
CA PRO A 137 17.67 10.14 15.83
C PRO A 137 16.49 11.10 15.61
N TYR A 138 16.64 12.33 16.09
CA TYR A 138 15.59 13.34 16.00
C TYR A 138 15.02 13.55 14.58
N PRO A 139 15.83 13.62 13.50
CA PRO A 139 15.30 13.74 12.14
C PRO A 139 14.39 12.58 11.74
N LEU A 140 14.74 11.34 12.13
CA LEU A 140 13.91 10.16 11.83
C LEU A 140 12.58 10.21 12.59
N LYS A 141 12.58 10.63 13.86
CA LYS A 141 11.34 10.84 14.63
C LYS A 141 10.43 11.85 13.95
N GLN A 142 11.00 12.99 13.49
CA GLN A 142 10.22 14.01 12.79
C GLN A 142 9.66 13.50 11.46
N ARG A 143 10.43 12.72 10.71
CA ARG A 143 9.97 12.06 9.48
C ARG A 143 8.78 11.15 9.75
N ILE A 144 8.89 10.24 10.72
CA ILE A 144 7.83 9.29 11.10
C ILE A 144 6.56 10.03 11.55
N LEU A 145 6.69 11.09 12.36
CA LEU A 145 5.55 11.87 12.89
C LEU A 145 4.93 12.84 11.89
N SER A 146 5.51 13.00 10.70
CA SER A 146 5.00 13.95 9.71
C SER A 146 3.74 13.42 9.02
N ASN A 147 2.98 14.32 8.37
CA ASN A 147 1.83 13.93 7.53
C ASN A 147 2.22 13.05 6.33
N ARG A 148 3.49 12.93 6.02
CA ARG A 148 4.04 12.05 4.98
C ARG A 148 4.88 10.89 5.56
N GLY A 149 4.82 10.71 6.88
CA GLY A 149 5.46 9.60 7.59
C GLY A 149 4.54 8.39 7.70
N HIS A 150 4.20 8.04 8.93
CA HIS A 150 3.43 6.84 9.24
C HIS A 150 2.29 7.14 10.21
N LEU A 151 1.19 6.39 10.08
CA LEU A 151 0.01 6.54 10.91
C LEU A 151 0.27 6.00 12.33
N SER A 152 0.05 6.83 13.33
CA SER A 152 0.19 6.41 14.73
C SER A 152 -0.93 5.44 15.14
N ASN A 153 -0.67 4.65 16.18
CA ASN A 153 -1.68 3.74 16.76
C ASN A 153 -2.95 4.48 17.19
N GLU A 154 -2.81 5.68 17.75
CA GLU A 154 -3.94 6.51 18.17
C GLU A 154 -4.77 7.02 16.98
N ALA A 155 -4.09 7.47 15.91
CA ALA A 155 -4.76 7.91 14.70
C ALA A 155 -5.46 6.73 14.01
N CYS A 156 -4.79 5.59 13.90
CA CYS A 156 -5.38 4.35 13.39
C CYS A 156 -6.63 3.97 14.19
N ALA A 157 -6.58 3.95 15.53
CA ALA A 157 -7.71 3.58 16.36
C ALA A 157 -8.95 4.48 16.12
N LYS A 158 -8.75 5.79 15.91
CA LYS A 158 -9.85 6.72 15.58
C LYS A 158 -10.50 6.37 14.24
N GLU A 159 -9.70 6.09 13.21
CA GLU A 159 -10.22 5.69 11.91
C GLU A 159 -10.94 4.34 11.98
N LEU A 160 -10.43 3.37 12.76
CA LEU A 160 -11.08 2.07 12.92
C LEU A 160 -12.48 2.19 13.55
N VAL A 161 -12.66 3.05 14.56
CA VAL A 161 -13.99 3.31 15.14
C VAL A 161 -14.95 3.79 14.06
N ASN A 162 -14.55 4.79 13.28
CA ASN A 162 -15.37 5.30 12.17
C ASN A 162 -15.73 4.22 11.14
N LEU A 163 -14.76 3.37 10.76
CA LEU A 163 -15.00 2.30 9.81
C LEU A 163 -15.99 1.25 10.32
N VAL A 164 -15.89 0.87 11.60
CA VAL A 164 -16.85 -0.06 12.23
C VAL A 164 -18.25 0.53 12.27
N GLU A 165 -18.40 1.81 12.62
CA GLU A 165 -19.68 2.52 12.61
C GLU A 165 -20.31 2.59 11.22
N LYS A 166 -19.48 2.60 10.16
CA LYS A 166 -19.92 2.58 8.76
C LYS A 166 -20.18 1.17 8.22
N GLY A 167 -19.89 0.11 8.99
CA GLY A 167 -20.24 -1.26 8.64
C GLY A 167 -19.10 -2.08 8.05
N THR A 168 -17.84 -1.62 8.10
CA THR A 168 -16.68 -2.45 7.72
C THR A 168 -16.60 -3.69 8.62
N LEU A 169 -16.62 -4.88 8.02
CA LEU A 169 -16.78 -6.12 8.76
C LEU A 169 -15.46 -6.74 9.24
N ARG A 170 -14.36 -6.47 8.57
CA ARG A 170 -13.06 -7.07 8.86
C ARG A 170 -11.96 -6.02 8.79
N LEU A 171 -11.19 -5.95 9.86
CA LEU A 171 -10.09 -5.01 10.02
C LEU A 171 -8.82 -5.77 10.39
N MET A 172 -7.70 -5.38 9.81
CA MET A 172 -6.37 -5.90 10.14
C MET A 172 -5.42 -4.72 10.31
N LEU A 173 -4.61 -4.78 11.36
CA LEU A 173 -3.53 -3.82 11.56
C LEU A 173 -2.29 -4.31 10.83
N GLY A 174 -1.61 -3.41 10.13
CA GLY A 174 -0.39 -3.69 9.39
C GLY A 174 0.68 -2.63 9.63
N HIS A 175 1.90 -2.93 9.23
CA HIS A 175 3.07 -2.02 9.19
C HIS A 175 3.43 -1.45 10.55
#